data_9d9a99ed69273254079dc79a0b978bb9
#
_entry.id   9d9a99ed69273254079dc79a0b978bb9
#
_cell.length_a   1.000
_cell.length_b   1.000
_cell.length_c   1.000
_cell.angle_alpha   90.00
_cell.angle_beta   90.00
_cell.angle_gamma   90.00
#
_symmetry.space_group_name_H-M   'P 1'
#
loop_
_entity.id
_entity.type
_entity.pdbx_description
1 polymer ?
#
loop_
_entity_poly.entity_id
_entity_poly.type
_entity_poly.pdbx_seq_one_letter_code
_entity_poly.pdbx_strand_id
1 'polypeptide(L)'
;YEHPYVDGNGRTARAVFYWSMPTHNYWLFEYLSISRIILKSVRQYGRAYLYAEHEDRDATYFLVYHLKAIHLALEELHHYLARKQKEMQKATTLLRKIPDLNYRQLALLQHALKHPDAAYTIESHKNSHNIVRATARADLFALVERGYLTRGKQGRRYYFQAVPSIAEKLNLSLELRP
;
A
#
# COMPACT_ATOMS: atom_id res chain seq x y z
N TYR A 1 3.28 1.59 -37.59
CA TYR A 1 2.09 2.29 -37.02
C TYR A 1 0.86 1.39 -37.19
N GLU A 2 0.47 0.69 -36.12
CA GLU A 2 -0.67 -0.22 -36.17
C GLU A 2 -1.88 0.43 -35.45
N HIS A 3 -2.98 0.62 -36.17
CA HIS A 3 -4.28 1.01 -35.63
C HIS A 3 -5.30 -0.10 -35.85
N PRO A 4 -5.23 -1.19 -35.04
CA PRO A 4 -6.07 -2.37 -35.25
C PRO A 4 -7.57 -2.12 -34.96
N TYR A 5 -7.90 -1.03 -34.25
CA TYR A 5 -9.28 -0.71 -33.84
C TYR A 5 -9.72 0.65 -34.38
N VAL A 6 -11.02 0.80 -34.59
CA VAL A 6 -11.64 2.09 -34.98
C VAL A 6 -11.49 3.10 -33.82
N ASP A 7 -11.61 2.66 -32.56
CA ASP A 7 -11.37 3.44 -31.34
C ASP A 7 -10.67 2.57 -30.29
N GLY A 8 -9.99 3.21 -29.36
CA GLY A 8 -9.34 2.55 -28.23
C GLY A 8 -7.89 2.16 -28.43
N ASN A 9 -7.26 2.48 -29.56
CA ASN A 9 -5.86 2.13 -29.83
C ASN A 9 -4.89 2.62 -28.74
N GLY A 10 -5.07 3.86 -28.24
CA GLY A 10 -4.25 4.39 -27.14
C GLY A 10 -4.45 3.66 -25.80
N ARG A 11 -5.67 3.17 -25.53
CA ARG A 11 -5.93 2.34 -24.33
C ARG A 11 -5.27 0.98 -24.45
N THR A 12 -5.38 0.37 -25.63
CA THR A 12 -4.72 -0.91 -25.95
C THR A 12 -3.21 -0.80 -25.86
N ALA A 13 -2.61 0.23 -26.45
CA ALA A 13 -1.16 0.47 -26.37
C ALA A 13 -0.67 0.57 -24.93
N ARG A 14 -1.39 1.32 -24.07
CA ARG A 14 -1.06 1.39 -22.65
C ARG A 14 -1.22 0.06 -21.93
N ALA A 15 -2.26 -0.70 -22.22
CA ALA A 15 -2.46 -2.03 -21.62
C ALA A 15 -1.32 -2.99 -22.01
N VAL A 16 -0.93 -3.00 -23.28
CA VAL A 16 0.21 -3.80 -23.78
C VAL A 16 1.52 -3.36 -23.11
N PHE A 17 1.74 -2.05 -22.96
CA PHE A 17 2.91 -1.52 -22.27
C PHE A 17 2.98 -2.04 -20.83
N TYR A 18 1.90 -1.88 -20.03
CA TYR A 18 1.86 -2.34 -18.64
C TYR A 18 1.98 -3.85 -18.51
N TRP A 19 1.48 -4.62 -19.48
CA TRP A 19 1.67 -6.06 -19.53
C TRP A 19 3.11 -6.43 -19.88
N SER A 20 3.73 -5.74 -20.84
CA SER A 20 5.10 -6.02 -21.30
C SER A 20 6.17 -5.74 -20.25
N MET A 21 6.02 -4.69 -19.44
CA MET A 21 7.05 -4.30 -18.48
C MET A 21 7.35 -5.39 -17.44
N PRO A 22 6.37 -5.96 -16.72
CA PRO A 22 6.64 -7.06 -15.78
C PRO A 22 7.21 -8.30 -16.44
N THR A 23 6.78 -8.64 -17.67
CA THR A 23 7.31 -9.80 -18.40
C THR A 23 8.79 -9.66 -18.75
N HIS A 24 9.31 -8.42 -18.80
CA HIS A 24 10.73 -8.11 -18.99
C HIS A 24 11.46 -7.77 -17.67
N ASN A 25 10.93 -8.24 -16.54
CA ASN A 25 11.48 -8.01 -15.18
C ASN A 25 11.40 -6.56 -14.66
N TYR A 26 10.64 -5.69 -15.28
CA TYR A 26 10.36 -4.34 -14.78
C TYR A 26 9.11 -4.35 -13.89
N TRP A 27 9.09 -5.20 -12.87
CA TRP A 27 7.94 -5.42 -11.97
C TRP A 27 7.42 -4.14 -11.28
N LEU A 28 8.28 -3.14 -11.09
CA LEU A 28 7.91 -1.88 -10.42
C LEU A 28 6.81 -1.12 -11.20
N PHE A 29 6.66 -1.38 -12.50
CA PHE A 29 5.63 -0.75 -13.32
C PHE A 29 4.20 -1.11 -12.92
N GLU A 30 3.98 -2.20 -12.19
CA GLU A 30 2.67 -2.53 -11.60
C GLU A 30 2.19 -1.44 -10.63
N TYR A 31 3.11 -0.71 -9.99
CA TYR A 31 2.83 0.32 -8.98
C TYR A 31 2.94 1.74 -9.53
N LEU A 32 3.40 1.91 -10.77
CA LEU A 32 3.60 3.24 -11.38
C LEU A 32 2.32 3.71 -12.09
N SER A 33 1.78 4.83 -11.66
CA SER A 33 0.63 5.46 -12.32
C SER A 33 1.07 6.49 -13.36
N ILE A 34 1.68 6.02 -14.48
CA ILE A 34 2.16 6.89 -15.57
C ILE A 34 1.00 7.68 -16.18
N SER A 35 -0.16 7.04 -16.34
CA SER A 35 -1.36 7.69 -16.88
C SER A 35 -1.79 8.91 -16.04
N ARG A 36 -1.57 8.89 -14.73
CA ARG A 36 -1.85 10.03 -13.84
C ARG A 36 -0.91 11.20 -14.11
N ILE A 37 0.36 10.93 -14.41
CA ILE A 37 1.32 11.98 -14.81
C ILE A 37 0.94 12.57 -16.16
N ILE A 38 0.59 11.72 -17.13
CA ILE A 38 0.15 12.17 -18.47
C ILE A 38 -1.10 13.06 -18.36
N LEU A 39 -2.07 12.70 -17.49
CA LEU A 39 -3.27 13.51 -17.28
C LEU A 39 -2.98 14.91 -16.72
N LYS A 40 -1.87 15.11 -15.99
CA LYS A 40 -1.45 16.44 -15.52
C LYS A 40 -0.89 17.30 -16.64
N SER A 41 -0.49 16.72 -17.77
CA SER A 41 0.18 17.40 -18.88
C SER A 41 -0.32 16.95 -20.27
N VAL A 42 -1.65 16.84 -20.43
CA VAL A 42 -2.29 16.35 -21.67
C VAL A 42 -1.82 17.14 -22.92
N ARG A 43 -1.63 18.45 -22.80
CA ARG A 43 -1.11 19.29 -23.92
C ARG A 43 0.30 18.88 -24.36
N GLN A 44 1.18 18.57 -23.42
CA GLN A 44 2.54 18.13 -23.73
C GLN A 44 2.55 16.74 -24.35
N TYR A 45 1.66 15.87 -23.88
CA TYR A 45 1.44 14.55 -24.48
C TYR A 45 1.01 14.65 -25.94
N GLY A 46 0.01 15.50 -26.25
CA GLY A 46 -0.42 15.76 -27.61
C GLY A 46 0.68 16.32 -28.51
N ARG A 47 1.49 17.27 -27.97
CA ARG A 47 2.64 17.82 -28.73
C ARG A 47 3.70 16.77 -29.02
N ALA A 48 4.01 15.86 -28.09
CA ALA A 48 4.98 14.80 -28.32
C ALA A 48 4.58 13.87 -29.46
N TYR A 49 3.27 13.62 -29.62
CA TYR A 49 2.74 12.88 -30.77
C TYR A 49 2.88 13.67 -32.07
N LEU A 50 2.47 14.96 -32.07
CA LEU A 50 2.55 15.81 -33.26
C LEU A 50 3.97 15.95 -33.77
N TYR A 51 4.95 16.11 -32.88
CA TYR A 51 6.37 16.20 -33.28
C TYR A 51 6.86 14.88 -33.89
N ALA A 52 6.48 13.74 -33.32
CA ALA A 52 6.84 12.42 -33.88
C ALA A 52 6.21 12.17 -35.26
N GLU A 53 5.03 12.78 -35.55
CA GLU A 53 4.37 12.66 -36.86
C GLU A 53 4.97 13.61 -37.90
N HIS A 54 5.39 14.81 -37.50
CA HIS A 54 5.86 15.84 -38.42
C HIS A 54 7.37 15.77 -38.77
N GLU A 55 8.19 15.18 -37.91
CA GLU A 55 9.64 15.08 -38.12
C GLU A 55 10.04 13.69 -38.66
N ASP A 56 9.71 13.40 -39.90
CA ASP A 56 10.13 12.18 -40.65
C ASP A 56 10.00 10.85 -39.87
N ARG A 57 8.98 10.76 -38.97
CA ARG A 57 8.73 9.64 -38.06
C ARG A 57 9.81 9.48 -36.98
N ASP A 58 10.47 10.57 -36.58
CA ASP A 58 11.39 10.52 -35.44
C ASP A 58 10.61 10.40 -34.11
N ALA A 59 10.72 9.24 -33.47
CA ALA A 59 10.07 8.96 -32.19
C ALA A 59 10.79 9.57 -30.98
N THR A 60 11.90 10.27 -31.17
CA THR A 60 12.76 10.78 -30.07
C THR A 60 11.95 11.66 -29.09
N TYR A 61 11.18 12.63 -29.58
CA TYR A 61 10.37 13.49 -28.72
C TYR A 61 9.33 12.71 -27.91
N PHE A 62 8.69 11.73 -28.55
CA PHE A 62 7.73 10.85 -27.89
C PHE A 62 8.39 10.01 -26.78
N LEU A 63 9.54 9.40 -27.08
CA LEU A 63 10.29 8.57 -26.12
C LEU A 63 10.79 9.43 -24.95
N VAL A 64 11.39 10.59 -25.21
CA VAL A 64 11.87 11.52 -24.17
C VAL A 64 10.72 11.98 -23.26
N TYR A 65 9.56 12.29 -23.82
CA TYR A 65 8.38 12.65 -23.04
C TYR A 65 7.95 11.51 -22.11
N HIS A 66 7.86 10.29 -22.63
CA HIS A 66 7.44 9.12 -21.84
C HIS A 66 8.47 8.75 -20.77
N LEU A 67 9.76 8.84 -21.04
CA LEU A 67 10.81 8.62 -20.05
C LEU A 67 10.73 9.66 -18.92
N LYS A 68 10.46 10.93 -19.23
CA LYS A 68 10.21 11.97 -18.22
C LYS A 68 8.96 11.66 -17.38
N ALA A 69 7.86 11.21 -18.00
CA ALA A 69 6.65 10.84 -17.30
C ALA A 69 6.86 9.64 -16.37
N ILE A 70 7.65 8.63 -16.79
CA ILE A 70 8.06 7.50 -15.99
C ILE A 70 8.89 7.95 -14.78
N HIS A 71 9.86 8.82 -15.01
CA HIS A 71 10.72 9.37 -13.96
C HIS A 71 9.91 10.09 -12.89
N LEU A 72 9.00 10.97 -13.29
CA LEU A 72 8.08 11.66 -12.37
C LEU A 72 7.17 10.69 -11.59
N ALA A 73 6.70 9.62 -12.25
CA ALA A 73 5.89 8.61 -11.58
C ALA A 73 6.70 7.83 -10.52
N LEU A 74 7.99 7.56 -10.79
CA LEU A 74 8.92 6.96 -9.83
C LEU A 74 9.17 7.87 -8.63
N GLU A 75 9.38 9.17 -8.86
CA GLU A 75 9.54 10.14 -7.77
C GLU A 75 8.28 10.20 -6.89
N GLU A 76 7.08 10.26 -7.48
CA GLU A 76 5.83 10.23 -6.71
C GLU A 76 5.70 8.95 -5.87
N LEU A 77 6.08 7.78 -6.42
CA LEU A 77 6.08 6.52 -5.68
C LEU A 77 7.07 6.55 -4.52
N HIS A 78 8.30 7.03 -4.73
CA HIS A 78 9.30 7.17 -3.67
C HIS A 78 8.80 8.10 -2.54
N HIS A 79 8.22 9.24 -2.87
CA HIS A 79 7.64 10.15 -1.89
C HIS A 79 6.49 9.51 -1.11
N TYR A 80 5.63 8.75 -1.79
CA TYR A 80 4.55 8.00 -1.15
C TYR A 80 5.09 6.98 -0.16
N LEU A 81 6.08 6.16 -0.57
CA LEU A 81 6.69 5.13 0.29
C LEU A 81 7.40 5.75 1.49
N ALA A 82 8.17 6.83 1.30
CA ALA A 82 8.84 7.53 2.40
C ALA A 82 7.84 8.08 3.43
N ARG A 83 6.72 8.65 2.97
CA ARG A 83 5.64 9.11 3.85
C ARG A 83 5.04 7.94 4.63
N LYS A 84 4.71 6.85 3.96
CA LYS A 84 4.13 5.65 4.59
C LYS A 84 5.07 5.02 5.61
N GLN A 85 6.37 4.96 5.33
CA GLN A 85 7.36 4.50 6.30
C GLN A 85 7.42 5.39 7.55
N LYS A 86 7.41 6.72 7.38
CA LYS A 86 7.39 7.66 8.51
C LYS A 86 6.10 7.51 9.35
N GLU A 87 4.94 7.38 8.71
CA GLU A 87 3.66 7.14 9.41
C GLU A 87 3.73 5.85 10.23
N MET A 88 4.26 4.77 9.66
CA MET A 88 4.40 3.47 10.34
C MET A 88 5.41 3.53 11.50
N GLN A 89 6.54 4.22 11.33
CA GLN A 89 7.51 4.42 12.41
C GLN A 89 6.92 5.21 13.56
N LYS A 90 6.18 6.30 13.28
CA LYS A 90 5.46 7.08 14.30
C LYS A 90 4.48 6.19 15.06
N ALA A 91 3.62 5.44 14.35
CA ALA A 91 2.65 4.54 14.96
C ALA A 91 3.34 3.49 15.86
N THR A 92 4.46 2.91 15.43
CA THR A 92 5.24 1.95 16.23
C THR A 92 5.83 2.61 17.50
N THR A 93 6.32 3.85 17.40
CA THR A 93 6.85 4.59 18.54
C THR A 93 5.73 4.94 19.54
N LEU A 94 4.56 5.31 19.03
CA LEU A 94 3.39 5.63 19.85
C LEU A 94 2.86 4.40 20.60
N LEU A 95 2.83 3.22 19.95
CA LEU A 95 2.45 1.97 20.61
C LEU A 95 3.25 1.69 21.89
N ARG A 96 4.56 2.00 21.88
CA ARG A 96 5.43 1.79 23.05
C ARG A 96 5.10 2.72 24.22
N LYS A 97 4.40 3.81 23.98
CA LYS A 97 4.00 4.77 25.02
C LYS A 97 2.63 4.47 25.64
N ILE A 98 1.88 3.49 25.09
CA ILE A 98 0.58 3.11 25.67
C ILE A 98 0.84 2.27 26.91
N PRO A 99 0.45 2.75 28.11
CA PRO A 99 0.54 1.98 29.33
C PRO A 99 -0.46 0.81 29.27
N ASP A 100 -0.22 -0.20 30.11
CA ASP A 100 -1.08 -1.38 30.26
C ASP A 100 -1.16 -2.34 29.04
N LEU A 101 -0.29 -2.17 28.05
CA LEU A 101 -0.06 -3.20 27.04
C LEU A 101 1.11 -4.08 27.49
N ASN A 102 0.87 -5.37 27.61
CA ASN A 102 1.96 -6.30 27.82
C ASN A 102 2.79 -6.48 26.54
N TYR A 103 4.01 -7.02 26.66
CA TYR A 103 4.94 -7.17 25.54
C TYR A 103 4.36 -7.99 24.37
N ARG A 104 3.49 -8.97 24.63
CA ARG A 104 2.87 -9.83 23.62
C ARG A 104 1.81 -9.06 22.82
N GLN A 105 0.98 -8.28 23.52
CA GLN A 105 0.00 -7.40 22.91
C GLN A 105 0.68 -6.32 22.06
N LEU A 106 1.79 -5.75 22.55
CA LEU A 106 2.60 -4.79 21.81
C LEU A 106 3.17 -5.41 20.54
N ALA A 107 3.76 -6.61 20.62
CA ALA A 107 4.30 -7.32 19.46
C ALA A 107 3.23 -7.63 18.42
N LEU A 108 2.04 -8.05 18.86
CA LEU A 108 0.91 -8.31 17.97
C LEU A 108 0.45 -7.04 17.26
N LEU A 109 0.29 -5.92 17.98
CA LEU A 109 -0.13 -4.66 17.38
C LEU A 109 0.93 -4.08 16.43
N GLN A 110 2.23 -4.25 16.73
CA GLN A 110 3.31 -3.88 15.82
C GLN A 110 3.27 -4.70 14.52
N HIS A 111 2.97 -6.00 14.63
CA HIS A 111 2.79 -6.86 13.46
C HIS A 111 1.54 -6.45 12.68
N ALA A 112 0.44 -6.17 13.35
CA ALA A 112 -0.81 -5.73 12.73
C ALA A 112 -0.70 -4.41 11.98
N LEU A 113 0.12 -3.46 12.47
CA LEU A 113 0.42 -2.22 11.75
C LEU A 113 1.19 -2.45 10.45
N LYS A 114 2.08 -3.45 10.43
CA LYS A 114 2.86 -3.81 9.23
C LYS A 114 2.03 -4.64 8.23
N HIS A 115 1.09 -5.42 8.74
CA HIS A 115 0.26 -6.36 7.99
C HIS A 115 -1.22 -6.17 8.34
N PRO A 116 -1.87 -5.12 7.80
CA PRO A 116 -3.25 -4.77 8.15
C PRO A 116 -4.28 -5.89 7.91
N ASP A 117 -4.03 -6.72 6.88
CA ASP A 117 -4.91 -7.82 6.49
C ASP A 117 -4.65 -9.12 7.28
N ALA A 118 -3.66 -9.12 8.18
CA ALA A 118 -3.33 -10.32 8.94
C ALA A 118 -4.46 -10.71 9.91
N ALA A 119 -4.81 -11.99 9.89
CA ALA A 119 -5.74 -12.58 10.82
C ALA A 119 -4.99 -13.36 11.91
N TYR A 120 -5.36 -13.12 13.15
CA TYR A 120 -4.78 -13.77 14.33
C TYR A 120 -5.77 -14.75 14.92
N THR A 121 -5.28 -15.83 15.48
CA THR A 121 -6.09 -16.80 16.24
C THR A 121 -5.50 -16.99 17.63
N ILE A 122 -6.32 -17.49 18.56
CA ILE A 122 -5.83 -17.83 19.91
C ILE A 122 -4.66 -18.82 19.83
N GLU A 123 -4.74 -19.77 18.89
CA GLU A 123 -3.69 -20.78 18.73
C GLU A 123 -2.40 -20.18 18.12
N SER A 124 -2.51 -19.30 17.11
CA SER A 124 -1.34 -18.63 16.55
C SER A 124 -0.64 -17.77 17.61
N HIS A 125 -1.39 -16.99 18.40
CA HIS A 125 -0.83 -16.13 19.44
C HIS A 125 -0.19 -16.94 20.59
N LYS A 126 -0.85 -18.06 20.98
CA LYS A 126 -0.30 -19.01 21.95
C LYS A 126 1.05 -19.56 21.49
N ASN A 127 1.13 -20.03 20.24
CA ASN A 127 2.35 -20.65 19.70
C ASN A 127 3.48 -19.63 19.52
N SER A 128 3.16 -18.41 19.03
CA SER A 128 4.16 -17.36 18.83
C SER A 128 4.84 -16.89 20.11
N HIS A 129 4.17 -17.02 21.25
CA HIS A 129 4.70 -16.53 22.54
C HIS A 129 4.93 -17.64 23.56
N ASN A 130 4.74 -18.90 23.17
CA ASN A 130 4.86 -20.08 24.05
C ASN A 130 4.11 -19.92 25.39
N ILE A 131 2.83 -19.56 25.33
CA ILE A 131 1.97 -19.29 26.48
C ILE A 131 0.79 -20.26 26.52
N VAL A 132 0.10 -20.33 27.64
CA VAL A 132 -1.12 -21.14 27.74
C VAL A 132 -2.30 -20.48 27.01
N ARG A 133 -3.24 -21.29 26.55
CA ARG A 133 -4.40 -20.85 25.76
C ARG A 133 -5.25 -19.80 26.48
N ALA A 134 -5.39 -19.89 27.80
CA ALA A 134 -6.13 -18.92 28.59
C ALA A 134 -5.52 -17.54 28.52
N THR A 135 -4.20 -17.42 28.65
CA THR A 135 -3.46 -16.15 28.53
C THR A 135 -3.56 -15.57 27.12
N ALA A 136 -3.38 -16.41 26.08
CA ALA A 136 -3.52 -15.97 24.68
C ALA A 136 -4.92 -15.42 24.40
N ARG A 137 -5.95 -16.08 24.94
CA ARG A 137 -7.33 -15.61 24.84
C ARG A 137 -7.52 -14.27 25.55
N ALA A 138 -7.05 -14.13 26.79
CA ALA A 138 -7.15 -12.89 27.56
C ALA A 138 -6.47 -11.71 26.84
N ASP A 139 -5.25 -11.92 26.32
CA ASP A 139 -4.52 -10.88 25.55
C ASP A 139 -5.33 -10.38 24.35
N LEU A 140 -5.88 -11.28 23.53
CA LEU A 140 -6.63 -10.93 22.33
C LEU A 140 -7.97 -10.26 22.65
N PHE A 141 -8.68 -10.76 23.66
CA PHE A 141 -9.97 -10.16 24.07
C PHE A 141 -9.77 -8.77 24.67
N ALA A 142 -8.73 -8.54 25.47
CA ALA A 142 -8.40 -7.21 25.98
C ALA A 142 -8.10 -6.21 24.85
N LEU A 143 -7.46 -6.65 23.76
CA LEU A 143 -7.24 -5.81 22.59
C LEU A 143 -8.53 -5.49 21.82
N VAL A 144 -9.50 -6.40 21.82
CA VAL A 144 -10.83 -6.16 21.25
C VAL A 144 -11.61 -5.17 22.12
N GLU A 145 -11.62 -5.33 23.44
CA GLU A 145 -12.29 -4.41 24.38
C GLU A 145 -11.73 -2.98 24.27
N ARG A 146 -10.42 -2.85 24.05
CA ARG A 146 -9.77 -1.55 23.81
C ARG A 146 -10.01 -1.03 22.38
N GLY A 147 -10.68 -1.78 21.51
CA GLY A 147 -11.01 -1.41 20.15
C GLY A 147 -9.84 -1.40 19.17
N TYR A 148 -8.72 -2.06 19.49
CA TYR A 148 -7.59 -2.21 18.56
C TYR A 148 -7.78 -3.35 17.58
N LEU A 149 -8.54 -4.37 17.97
CA LEU A 149 -8.88 -5.51 17.13
C LEU A 149 -10.40 -5.64 16.97
N THR A 150 -10.80 -6.19 15.85
CA THR A 150 -12.15 -6.75 15.64
C THR A 150 -12.11 -8.25 15.78
N ARG A 151 -13.22 -8.85 16.22
CA ARG A 151 -13.38 -10.28 16.36
C ARG A 151 -14.38 -10.79 15.35
N GLY A 152 -13.98 -11.77 14.55
CA GLY A 152 -14.85 -12.56 13.70
C GLY A 152 -14.91 -14.03 14.14
N LYS A 153 -15.83 -14.79 13.57
CA LYS A 153 -16.00 -16.21 13.80
C LYS A 153 -16.05 -16.96 12.47
N GLN A 154 -15.25 -17.99 12.34
CA GLN A 154 -15.26 -18.89 11.20
C GLN A 154 -15.44 -20.34 11.71
N GLY A 155 -16.64 -20.89 11.52
CA GLY A 155 -17.03 -22.15 12.13
C GLY A 155 -16.97 -22.08 13.66
N ARG A 156 -16.16 -22.96 14.28
CA ARG A 156 -15.95 -23.00 15.75
C ARG A 156 -14.76 -22.16 16.24
N ARG A 157 -14.02 -21.46 15.34
CA ARG A 157 -12.82 -20.72 15.68
C ARG A 157 -13.06 -19.22 15.61
N TYR A 158 -12.51 -18.47 16.57
CA TYR A 158 -12.42 -17.02 16.51
C TYR A 158 -11.17 -16.61 15.75
N TYR A 159 -11.30 -15.56 14.94
CA TYR A 159 -10.19 -14.84 14.36
C TYR A 159 -10.28 -13.36 14.76
N PHE A 160 -9.14 -12.72 14.77
CA PHE A 160 -8.97 -11.33 15.19
C PHE A 160 -8.20 -10.58 14.10
N GLN A 161 -8.66 -9.39 13.76
CA GLN A 161 -8.01 -8.53 12.76
C GLN A 161 -7.87 -7.12 13.29
N ALA A 162 -6.86 -6.39 12.83
CA ALA A 162 -6.71 -5.00 13.16
C ALA A 162 -7.90 -4.17 12.65
N VAL A 163 -8.32 -3.18 13.41
CA VAL A 163 -9.29 -2.20 12.90
C VAL A 163 -8.61 -1.35 11.80
N PRO A 164 -9.30 -0.98 10.69
CA PRO A 164 -8.71 -0.19 9.62
C PRO A 164 -8.07 1.13 10.08
N SER A 165 -8.65 1.74 11.12
CA SER A 165 -8.19 3.00 11.73
C SER A 165 -7.26 2.82 12.93
N ILE A 166 -6.58 1.66 13.07
CA ILE A 166 -5.73 1.39 14.24
C ILE A 166 -4.65 2.46 14.47
N ALA A 167 -4.05 2.98 13.40
CA ALA A 167 -3.03 4.03 13.48
C ALA A 167 -3.61 5.35 14.01
N GLU A 168 -4.82 5.72 13.59
CA GLU A 168 -5.53 6.92 14.06
C GLU A 168 -5.98 6.77 15.52
N LYS A 169 -6.52 5.61 15.89
CA LYS A 169 -6.92 5.32 17.29
C LYS A 169 -5.75 5.35 18.25
N LEU A 170 -4.58 4.92 17.81
CA LEU A 170 -3.36 4.99 18.60
C LEU A 170 -2.91 6.44 18.82
N ASN A 171 -3.07 7.33 17.85
CA ASN A 171 -2.82 8.76 18.00
C ASN A 171 -3.80 9.42 18.97
N LEU A 172 -5.10 9.15 18.83
CA LEU A 172 -6.14 9.67 19.70
C LEU A 172 -5.99 9.22 21.17
N SER A 173 -5.52 8.00 21.40
CA SER A 173 -5.29 7.47 22.77
C SER A 173 -4.15 8.19 23.50
N LEU A 174 -3.32 8.95 22.80
CA LEU A 174 -2.20 9.71 23.35
C LEU A 174 -2.50 11.20 23.53
N GLU A 175 -3.38 11.75 22.68
CA GLU A 175 -3.83 13.16 22.78
C GLU A 175 -4.84 13.37 23.90
N LEU A 176 -5.55 12.33 24.35
CA LEU A 176 -6.57 12.38 25.39
C LEU A 176 -6.03 12.19 26.82
N ARG A 177 -4.71 12.22 27.03
CA ARG A 177 -4.12 12.18 28.38
C ARG A 177 -3.58 13.55 28.79
N PRO A 178 -4.08 14.08 29.94
CA PRO A 178 -3.56 15.29 30.54
C PRO A 178 -2.10 15.12 30.98
#